data_9ee16c456d4137b17217778b4d46cd0b
#
_entry.id   9ee16c456d4137b17217778b4d46cd0b
#
_cell.length_a   1.000
_cell.length_b   1.000
_cell.length_c   1.000
_cell.angle_alpha   90.00
_cell.angle_beta   90.00
_cell.angle_gamma   90.00
#
_symmetry.space_group_name_H-M   'P 1'
#
loop_
_entity.id
_entity.type
_entity.pdbx_description
1 polymer ?
#
loop_
_entity_poly.entity_id
_entity_poly.type
_entity_poly.pdbx_seq_one_letter_code
_entity_poly.pdbx_strand_id
1 'polypeptide(L)'
;DEAGFRSTRIGGQATLGFRVTEFTTLQARYALRREKVDCSSLLERNNPLLCLQENNRLSSVLGYTFGWDRRNDPITPTRGFDMFFTQDFAGIGGDVKYLRSEFKASTYYGLFKDVIASGKLSGGYITGWGGDAIQINDRFFKGSQTFRGFDNAGIGPRTVLIDSTYPNGRRLNALGGNAYGHAVAEVSFPLFASLLGSVFVEAGTVGLLDDEFKADIVGANGSGTQVVRDDLAIRSVFGASIFWESPFGPIRFDFTKPISKQDFDETKSFQFNTSTRF
;
A
#
# COMPACT_ATOMS: atom_id res chain seq x y z
N ASP A 1 5.16 14.14 -14.05
CA ASP A 1 5.10 15.27 -13.07
C ASP A 1 3.66 15.72 -12.75
N GLU A 2 2.75 14.76 -12.55
CA GLU A 2 1.35 15.11 -12.22
C GLU A 2 1.11 15.42 -10.73
N ALA A 3 2.08 15.20 -9.88
CA ALA A 3 1.93 15.43 -8.44
C ALA A 3 2.43 16.80 -7.97
N GLY A 4 3.18 17.53 -8.77
CA GLY A 4 3.57 18.95 -8.53
C GLY A 4 4.44 19.18 -7.30
N PHE A 5 4.92 18.16 -6.58
CA PHE A 5 5.85 18.32 -5.46
C PHE A 5 7.20 17.63 -5.73
N ARG A 6 8.24 18.17 -5.13
CA ARG A 6 9.56 17.58 -5.18
C ARG A 6 9.91 17.03 -3.81
N SER A 7 9.99 15.71 -3.71
CA SER A 7 10.54 15.06 -2.52
C SER A 7 11.97 14.61 -2.80
N THR A 8 12.89 15.02 -1.94
CA THR A 8 14.29 14.59 -1.97
C THR A 8 14.53 13.70 -0.77
N ARG A 9 14.93 12.45 -1.03
CA ARG A 9 15.25 11.45 0.00
C ARG A 9 16.70 11.05 -0.10
N ILE A 10 17.45 11.21 1.00
CA ILE A 10 18.84 10.76 1.13
C ILE A 10 18.96 9.95 2.41
N GLY A 11 19.56 8.76 2.32
CA GLY A 11 19.72 7.92 3.51
C GLY A 11 20.48 6.65 3.26
N GLY A 12 20.71 5.91 4.33
CA GLY A 12 21.33 4.60 4.33
C GLY A 12 20.56 3.63 5.21
N GLN A 13 20.69 2.34 4.91
CA GLN A 13 20.10 1.26 5.67
C GLN A 13 21.11 0.13 5.84
N ALA A 14 21.17 -0.40 7.06
CA ALA A 14 21.87 -1.64 7.36
C ALA A 14 20.85 -2.72 7.75
N THR A 15 21.03 -3.92 7.23
CA THR A 15 20.17 -5.06 7.52
C THR A 15 21.02 -6.27 7.88
N LEU A 16 20.69 -6.92 8.99
CA LEU A 16 21.29 -8.17 9.44
C LEU A 16 20.22 -9.26 9.45
N GLY A 17 20.46 -10.34 8.70
CA GLY A 17 19.56 -11.47 8.61
C GLY A 17 20.12 -12.71 9.30
N PHE A 18 19.27 -13.39 10.09
CA PHE A 18 19.60 -14.61 10.80
C PHE A 18 18.61 -15.71 10.45
N ARG A 19 19.08 -16.90 10.17
CA ARG A 19 18.26 -18.11 10.19
C ARG A 19 18.15 -18.61 11.62
N VAL A 20 16.94 -18.54 12.19
CA VAL A 20 16.66 -19.03 13.54
C VAL A 20 16.42 -20.54 13.50
N THR A 21 15.68 -21.01 12.49
CA THR A 21 15.47 -22.42 12.18
C THR A 21 15.50 -22.62 10.67
N GLU A 22 15.30 -23.86 10.21
CA GLU A 22 15.19 -24.20 8.79
C GLU A 22 14.09 -23.37 8.07
N PHE A 23 12.98 -23.09 8.76
CA PHE A 23 11.82 -22.39 8.20
C PHE A 23 11.64 -20.97 8.71
N THR A 24 12.48 -20.52 9.65
CA THR A 24 12.29 -19.25 10.35
C THR A 24 13.48 -18.33 10.15
N THR A 25 13.21 -17.12 9.75
CA THR A 25 14.20 -16.05 9.59
C THR A 25 13.87 -14.86 10.48
N LEU A 26 14.88 -14.20 11.00
CA LEU A 26 14.78 -12.93 11.70
C LEU A 26 15.71 -11.94 11.02
N GLN A 27 15.20 -10.81 10.61
CA GLN A 27 15.98 -9.71 10.06
C GLN A 27 15.85 -8.51 10.98
N ALA A 28 16.99 -7.96 11.43
CA ALA A 28 17.05 -6.68 12.10
C ALA A 28 17.49 -5.62 11.10
N ARG A 29 16.88 -4.44 11.16
CA ARG A 29 17.10 -3.34 10.23
C ARG A 29 17.28 -2.03 11.01
N TYR A 30 18.27 -1.25 10.62
CA TYR A 30 18.38 0.14 11.02
C TYR A 30 18.46 1.02 9.78
N ALA A 31 17.59 2.03 9.69
CA ALA A 31 17.53 2.96 8.59
C ALA A 31 17.60 4.40 9.09
N LEU A 32 18.50 5.18 8.51
CA LEU A 32 18.61 6.61 8.74
C LEU A 32 18.34 7.33 7.42
N ARG A 33 17.29 8.15 7.38
CA ARG A 33 16.86 8.86 6.17
C ARG A 33 16.57 10.32 6.48
N ARG A 34 17.03 11.19 5.61
CA ARG A 34 16.64 12.60 5.59
C ARG A 34 15.69 12.80 4.42
N GLU A 35 14.53 13.32 4.69
CA GLU A 35 13.50 13.61 3.71
C GLU A 35 13.20 15.11 3.72
N LYS A 36 13.22 15.71 2.54
CA LYS A 36 12.86 17.11 2.32
C LYS A 36 11.73 17.15 1.30
N VAL A 37 10.64 17.77 1.67
CA VAL A 37 9.53 18.09 0.76
C VAL A 37 9.61 19.58 0.47
N ASP A 38 9.78 19.92 -0.81
CA ASP A 38 9.79 21.30 -1.29
C ASP A 38 8.42 21.60 -1.94
N CYS A 39 7.71 22.60 -1.41
CA CYS A 39 6.47 23.09 -1.94
C CYS A 39 6.69 24.32 -2.82
N SER A 40 6.09 24.31 -4.02
CA SER A 40 5.99 25.50 -4.86
C SER A 40 4.65 26.18 -4.63
N SER A 41 4.55 27.47 -4.97
CA SER A 41 3.31 28.27 -4.87
C SER A 41 2.16 27.69 -5.72
N LEU A 42 2.47 26.95 -6.78
CA LEU A 42 1.49 26.21 -7.59
C LEU A 42 0.98 24.96 -6.85
N LEU A 43 1.86 24.34 -6.05
CA LEU A 43 1.52 23.16 -5.29
C LEU A 43 0.68 23.50 -4.06
N GLU A 44 1.00 24.60 -3.38
CA GLU A 44 0.24 25.13 -2.25
C GLU A 44 -1.23 25.37 -2.63
N ARG A 45 -1.49 25.80 -3.87
CA ARG A 45 -2.84 25.88 -4.44
C ARG A 45 -3.45 24.50 -4.74
N ASN A 46 -2.67 23.56 -5.25
CA ASN A 46 -3.16 22.29 -5.79
C ASN A 46 -3.21 21.17 -4.75
N ASN A 47 -2.36 21.21 -3.74
CA ASN A 47 -2.30 20.21 -2.69
C ASN A 47 -1.76 20.79 -1.37
N PRO A 48 -2.52 21.67 -0.70
CA PRO A 48 -2.09 22.36 0.51
C PRO A 48 -1.68 21.41 1.63
N LEU A 49 -2.22 20.19 1.65
CA LEU A 49 -1.92 19.19 2.69
C LEU A 49 -0.49 18.69 2.65
N LEU A 50 0.12 18.58 1.47
CA LEU A 50 1.53 18.21 1.38
C LEU A 50 2.43 19.35 1.85
N CYS A 51 1.97 20.59 1.67
CA CYS A 51 2.71 21.76 2.09
C CYS A 51 2.65 22.04 3.60
N LEU A 52 1.56 21.61 4.27
CA LEU A 52 1.51 21.57 5.73
C LEU A 52 2.58 20.67 6.34
N GLN A 53 3.09 19.72 5.56
CA GLN A 53 4.16 18.80 5.94
C GLN A 53 5.51 19.15 5.30
N GLU A 54 5.65 20.39 4.80
CA GLU A 54 6.93 20.93 4.30
C GLU A 54 7.94 20.98 5.45
N ASN A 55 8.84 20.00 5.47
CA ASN A 55 9.89 19.94 6.47
C ASN A 55 11.09 19.13 5.98
N ASN A 56 12.26 19.52 6.46
CA ASN A 56 13.48 18.73 6.36
C ASN A 56 13.56 17.85 7.62
N ARG A 57 13.17 16.59 7.51
CA ARG A 57 13.05 15.67 8.64
C ARG A 57 14.08 14.56 8.58
N LEU A 58 14.65 14.24 9.72
CA LEU A 58 15.48 13.08 9.94
C LEU A 58 14.63 11.95 10.50
N SER A 59 14.56 10.84 9.78
CA SER A 59 13.90 9.62 10.20
C SER A 59 14.94 8.57 10.57
N SER A 60 14.95 8.17 11.83
CA SER A 60 15.81 7.10 12.37
C SER A 60 14.90 5.96 12.81
N VAL A 61 14.98 4.83 12.09
CA VAL A 61 14.06 3.70 12.24
C VAL A 61 14.82 2.44 12.60
N LEU A 62 14.49 1.85 13.73
CA LEU A 62 14.89 0.49 14.10
C LEU A 62 13.73 -0.45 13.81
N GLY A 63 13.97 -1.50 13.05
CA GLY A 63 12.93 -2.44 12.68
C GLY A 63 13.40 -3.88 12.73
N TYR A 64 12.44 -4.78 12.79
CA TYR A 64 12.68 -6.20 12.57
C TYR A 64 11.59 -6.81 11.69
N THR A 65 11.96 -7.90 11.02
CA THR A 65 11.04 -8.75 10.29
C THR A 65 11.25 -10.18 10.73
N PHE A 66 10.19 -10.79 11.24
CA PHE A 66 10.11 -12.21 11.53
C PHE A 66 9.43 -12.89 10.35
N GLY A 67 10.07 -13.89 9.76
CA GLY A 67 9.55 -14.68 8.65
C GLY A 67 9.45 -16.15 9.02
N TRP A 68 8.31 -16.77 8.66
CA TRP A 68 8.11 -18.22 8.76
C TRP A 68 7.61 -18.72 7.39
N ASP A 69 8.46 -19.48 6.69
CA ASP A 69 8.20 -19.96 5.33
C ASP A 69 8.27 -21.50 5.29
N ARG A 70 7.14 -22.13 4.99
CA ARG A 70 6.98 -23.56 4.79
C ARG A 70 6.41 -23.89 3.41
N ARG A 71 6.62 -23.03 2.45
CA ARG A 71 6.28 -23.31 1.07
C ARG A 71 7.21 -24.38 0.51
N ASN A 72 6.67 -25.21 -0.39
CA ASN A 72 7.48 -26.22 -1.09
C ASN A 72 8.46 -25.58 -2.09
N ASP A 73 8.15 -24.42 -2.62
CA ASP A 73 9.00 -23.62 -3.53
C ASP A 73 8.78 -22.13 -3.25
N PRO A 74 9.83 -21.33 -3.04
CA PRO A 74 9.69 -19.91 -2.76
C PRO A 74 9.33 -19.07 -3.99
N ILE A 75 9.51 -19.59 -5.21
CA ILE A 75 9.27 -18.87 -6.47
C ILE A 75 7.92 -19.27 -7.07
N THR A 76 7.64 -20.59 -7.13
CA THR A 76 6.41 -21.14 -7.71
C THR A 76 5.71 -22.07 -6.71
N PRO A 77 5.18 -21.54 -5.61
CA PRO A 77 4.60 -22.36 -4.56
C PRO A 77 3.31 -23.04 -5.04
N THR A 78 3.24 -24.34 -4.85
CA THR A 78 2.04 -25.16 -5.13
C THR A 78 1.37 -25.66 -3.85
N ARG A 79 2.07 -25.59 -2.72
CA ARG A 79 1.56 -25.99 -1.38
C ARG A 79 2.39 -25.37 -0.29
N GLY A 80 1.77 -25.28 0.89
CA GLY A 80 2.40 -24.73 2.08
C GLY A 80 1.97 -23.31 2.36
N PHE A 81 2.67 -22.62 3.22
CA PHE A 81 2.36 -21.26 3.62
C PHE A 81 3.61 -20.47 3.97
N ASP A 82 3.48 -19.15 3.92
CA ASP A 82 4.45 -18.21 4.48
C ASP A 82 3.74 -17.16 5.32
N MET A 83 4.45 -16.64 6.33
CA MET A 83 4.00 -15.56 7.20
C MET A 83 5.16 -14.62 7.49
N PHE A 84 4.89 -13.33 7.44
CA PHE A 84 5.85 -12.28 7.78
C PHE A 84 5.19 -11.28 8.74
N PHE A 85 5.91 -10.97 9.80
CA PHE A 85 5.56 -9.88 10.69
C PHE A 85 6.71 -8.90 10.73
N THR A 86 6.42 -7.65 10.41
CA THR A 86 7.40 -6.55 10.40
C THR A 86 6.96 -5.49 11.39
N GLN A 87 7.90 -5.04 12.21
CA GLN A 87 7.67 -3.91 13.10
C GLN A 87 8.81 -2.91 12.98
N ASP A 88 8.46 -1.64 12.86
CA ASP A 88 9.35 -0.51 12.77
C ASP A 88 9.07 0.48 13.89
N PHE A 89 10.10 0.84 14.62
CA PHE A 89 10.10 1.86 15.64
C PHE A 89 10.95 3.05 15.18
N ALA A 90 10.31 4.18 14.93
CA ALA A 90 10.96 5.43 14.57
C ALA A 90 11.03 6.36 15.79
N GLY A 91 12.14 7.13 15.91
CA GLY A 91 12.29 8.16 16.93
C GLY A 91 13.53 8.05 17.80
N ILE A 92 14.43 7.12 17.53
CA ILE A 92 15.74 7.05 18.20
C ILE A 92 16.70 8.02 17.51
N GLY A 93 16.76 9.27 17.98
CA GLY A 93 17.67 10.30 17.41
C GLY A 93 17.16 10.89 16.08
N GLY A 94 15.86 10.92 15.84
CA GLY A 94 15.24 11.53 14.68
C GLY A 94 14.04 12.42 15.04
N ASP A 95 13.52 13.12 14.02
CA ASP A 95 12.39 14.06 14.17
C ASP A 95 11.03 13.35 14.03
N VAL A 96 11.02 12.12 13.51
CA VAL A 96 9.79 11.36 13.23
C VAL A 96 9.63 10.25 14.26
N LYS A 97 8.44 10.16 14.87
CA LYS A 97 8.16 9.20 15.95
C LYS A 97 6.90 8.40 15.65
N TYR A 98 7.08 7.12 15.35
CA TYR A 98 5.97 6.19 15.15
C TYR A 98 6.33 4.75 15.49
N LEU A 99 5.30 3.95 15.73
CA LEU A 99 5.35 2.50 15.73
C LEU A 99 4.50 2.01 14.55
N ARG A 100 5.13 1.27 13.63
CA ARG A 100 4.47 0.68 12.47
C ARG A 100 4.58 -0.83 12.53
N SER A 101 3.46 -1.51 12.42
CA SER A 101 3.38 -2.97 12.42
C SER A 101 2.67 -3.43 11.16
N GLU A 102 3.24 -4.42 10.46
CA GLU A 102 2.65 -5.04 9.27
C GLU A 102 2.70 -6.56 9.39
N PHE A 103 1.62 -7.20 8.97
CA PHE A 103 1.49 -8.64 8.89
C PHE A 103 1.13 -9.04 7.45
N LYS A 104 1.76 -10.11 6.97
CA LYS A 104 1.47 -10.72 5.67
C LYS A 104 1.49 -12.22 5.85
N ALA A 105 0.51 -12.92 5.27
CA ALA A 105 0.48 -14.37 5.23
C ALA A 105 -0.06 -14.81 3.87
N SER A 106 0.48 -15.91 3.35
CA SER A 106 0.01 -16.57 2.14
C SER A 106 -0.07 -18.06 2.37
N THR A 107 -1.04 -18.69 1.74
CA THR A 107 -1.19 -20.16 1.76
C THR A 107 -1.48 -20.66 0.35
N TYR A 108 -1.00 -21.87 0.05
CA TYR A 108 -1.11 -22.48 -1.26
C TYR A 108 -1.56 -23.93 -1.12
N TYR A 109 -2.50 -24.34 -1.96
CA TYR A 109 -3.04 -25.68 -1.98
C TYR A 109 -3.27 -26.15 -3.42
N GLY A 110 -2.61 -27.21 -3.84
CA GLY A 110 -2.82 -27.85 -5.13
C GLY A 110 -4.16 -28.59 -5.12
N LEU A 111 -5.13 -28.10 -5.90
CA LEU A 111 -6.45 -28.73 -6.05
C LEU A 111 -6.39 -29.95 -6.99
N PHE A 112 -5.74 -29.75 -8.14
CA PHE A 112 -5.54 -30.76 -9.19
C PHE A 112 -4.12 -30.57 -9.76
N LYS A 113 -3.79 -31.38 -10.77
CA LYS A 113 -2.55 -31.17 -11.51
C LYS A 113 -2.53 -29.75 -12.10
N ASP A 114 -1.53 -28.98 -11.69
CA ASP A 114 -1.25 -27.60 -12.15
C ASP A 114 -2.37 -26.58 -11.84
N VAL A 115 -3.37 -26.92 -11.04
CA VAL A 115 -4.40 -26.00 -10.54
C VAL A 115 -4.16 -25.75 -9.06
N ILE A 116 -3.92 -24.48 -8.71
CA ILE A 116 -3.49 -24.08 -7.37
C ILE A 116 -4.49 -23.06 -6.81
N ALA A 117 -5.04 -23.34 -5.65
CA ALA A 117 -5.74 -22.35 -4.84
C ALA A 117 -4.75 -21.64 -3.93
N SER A 118 -4.85 -20.33 -3.86
CA SER A 118 -4.05 -19.51 -2.96
C SER A 118 -4.93 -18.54 -2.17
N GLY A 119 -4.54 -18.31 -0.92
CA GLY A 119 -5.12 -17.30 -0.05
C GLY A 119 -4.03 -16.37 0.45
N LYS A 120 -4.25 -15.07 0.41
CA LYS A 120 -3.31 -14.06 0.94
C LYS A 120 -4.06 -13.16 1.89
N LEU A 121 -3.42 -12.84 3.02
CA LEU A 121 -3.91 -11.91 4.02
C LEU A 121 -2.80 -10.92 4.35
N SER A 122 -3.11 -9.66 4.38
CA SER A 122 -2.18 -8.62 4.84
C SER A 122 -2.92 -7.57 5.65
N GLY A 123 -2.22 -6.99 6.62
CA GLY A 123 -2.74 -5.91 7.44
C GLY A 123 -1.60 -5.09 8.01
N GLY A 124 -1.89 -3.85 8.33
CA GLY A 124 -0.91 -2.96 8.93
C GLY A 124 -1.57 -1.87 9.76
N TYR A 125 -0.84 -1.43 10.75
CA TYR A 125 -1.21 -0.33 11.61
C TYR A 125 0.02 0.52 11.93
N ILE A 126 -0.16 1.83 11.87
CA ILE A 126 0.86 2.81 12.27
C ILE A 126 0.24 3.79 13.27
N THR A 127 0.97 4.10 14.30
CA THR A 127 0.57 5.08 15.32
C THR A 127 1.75 5.96 15.69
N GLY A 128 1.52 7.26 15.84
CA GLY A 128 2.49 8.21 16.36
C GLY A 128 2.65 8.06 17.87
N TRP A 129 3.80 8.45 18.38
CA TRP A 129 4.04 8.56 19.82
C TRP A 129 4.73 9.89 20.15
N GLY A 130 4.57 10.33 21.40
CA GLY A 130 5.15 11.62 21.85
C GLY A 130 4.44 12.87 21.28
N GLY A 131 3.19 12.73 20.81
CA GLY A 131 2.40 13.85 20.26
C GLY A 131 2.64 14.15 18.79
N ASP A 132 3.38 13.30 18.09
CA ASP A 132 3.64 13.48 16.64
C ASP A 132 2.52 12.82 15.80
N ALA A 133 1.89 13.59 14.90
CA ALA A 133 0.96 13.07 13.92
C ALA A 133 1.70 12.27 12.83
N ILE A 134 1.06 11.22 12.30
CA ILE A 134 1.63 10.42 11.22
C ILE A 134 1.67 11.22 9.92
N GLN A 135 2.85 11.26 9.31
CA GLN A 135 3.05 11.94 8.04
C GLN A 135 2.38 11.17 6.89
N ILE A 136 1.92 11.89 5.88
CA ILE A 136 1.27 11.28 4.71
C ILE A 136 2.16 10.23 4.02
N ASN A 137 3.48 10.47 3.96
CA ASN A 137 4.46 9.56 3.35
C ASN A 137 4.68 8.25 4.13
N ASP A 138 4.29 8.21 5.42
CA ASP A 138 4.42 7.02 6.27
C ASP A 138 3.12 6.21 6.33
N ARG A 139 2.00 6.76 5.82
CA ARG A 139 0.69 6.10 5.81
C ARG A 139 0.60 4.98 4.78
N PHE A 140 -0.43 4.18 4.91
CA PHE A 140 -0.74 3.11 3.97
C PHE A 140 -1.61 3.60 2.82
N PHE A 141 -1.20 3.29 1.61
CA PHE A 141 -1.96 3.50 0.38
C PHE A 141 -2.20 2.17 -0.30
N LYS A 142 -3.42 1.95 -0.80
CA LYS A 142 -3.82 0.75 -1.51
C LYS A 142 -4.52 1.09 -2.82
N GLY A 143 -4.33 0.21 -3.78
CA GLY A 143 -4.85 0.34 -5.14
C GLY A 143 -3.84 -0.20 -6.16
N SER A 144 -4.19 -0.26 -7.42
CA SER A 144 -3.38 -0.77 -8.52
C SER A 144 -2.77 -2.15 -8.23
N GLN A 145 -1.46 -2.24 -8.07
CA GLN A 145 -0.76 -3.51 -7.82
C GLN A 145 -1.02 -4.11 -6.44
N THR A 146 -1.43 -3.30 -5.47
CA THR A 146 -1.66 -3.72 -4.08
C THR A 146 -3.12 -4.03 -3.76
N PHE A 147 -4.05 -3.66 -4.63
CA PHE A 147 -5.46 -4.00 -4.61
C PHE A 147 -6.00 -3.82 -6.04
N ARG A 148 -6.14 -4.92 -6.75
CA ARG A 148 -6.60 -4.93 -8.14
C ARG A 148 -8.01 -4.31 -8.27
N GLY A 149 -8.31 -3.70 -9.41
CA GLY A 149 -9.62 -3.09 -9.67
C GLY A 149 -9.79 -1.66 -9.17
N PHE A 150 -8.79 -1.12 -8.49
CA PHE A 150 -8.72 0.28 -8.08
C PHE A 150 -7.46 0.94 -8.64
N ASP A 151 -7.48 2.23 -8.88
CA ASP A 151 -6.32 2.98 -9.37
C ASP A 151 -5.28 3.19 -8.25
N ASN A 152 -4.15 3.80 -8.54
CA ASN A 152 -3.13 4.11 -7.55
C ASN A 152 -3.72 4.93 -6.41
N ALA A 153 -3.51 4.47 -5.16
CA ALA A 153 -4.16 5.07 -4.00
C ALA A 153 -5.68 5.23 -4.19
N GLY A 154 -6.31 4.34 -4.96
CA GLY A 154 -7.70 4.43 -5.42
C GLY A 154 -8.73 4.23 -4.33
N ILE A 155 -8.34 3.76 -3.15
CA ILE A 155 -9.21 3.56 -1.98
C ILE A 155 -8.66 4.27 -0.75
N GLY A 156 -9.52 4.53 0.22
CA GLY A 156 -9.17 5.10 1.52
C GLY A 156 -9.55 6.58 1.66
N PRO A 157 -9.17 7.21 2.77
CA PRO A 157 -9.49 8.59 3.07
C PRO A 157 -8.94 9.56 2.03
N ARG A 158 -9.75 10.58 1.71
CA ARG A 158 -9.42 11.60 0.71
C ARG A 158 -9.83 12.98 1.18
N THR A 159 -9.25 14.00 0.58
CA THR A 159 -9.80 15.37 0.63
C THR A 159 -10.51 15.70 -0.66
N VAL A 160 -11.56 16.50 -0.55
CA VAL A 160 -12.23 17.15 -1.67
C VAL A 160 -11.80 18.60 -1.70
N LEU A 161 -11.18 19.01 -2.77
CA LEU A 161 -10.93 20.41 -3.08
C LEU A 161 -11.95 20.84 -4.15
N ILE A 162 -12.77 21.84 -3.83
CA ILE A 162 -13.74 22.39 -4.78
C ILE A 162 -13.02 23.48 -5.57
N ASP A 163 -12.86 23.25 -6.88
CA ASP A 163 -12.21 24.20 -7.77
C ASP A 163 -12.84 24.10 -9.16
N SER A 164 -13.39 25.21 -9.65
CA SER A 164 -14.05 25.32 -10.95
C SER A 164 -13.13 25.08 -12.15
N THR A 165 -11.81 25.04 -11.96
CA THR A 165 -10.84 24.74 -13.02
C THR A 165 -10.81 23.26 -13.40
N TYR A 166 -11.35 22.37 -12.55
CA TYR A 166 -11.42 20.94 -12.82
C TYR A 166 -12.70 20.53 -13.55
N PRO A 167 -12.67 19.51 -14.43
CA PRO A 167 -13.82 19.10 -15.24
C PRO A 167 -15.10 18.81 -14.47
N ASN A 168 -14.98 18.35 -13.21
CA ASN A 168 -16.11 18.06 -12.32
C ASN A 168 -16.26 19.08 -11.19
N GLY A 169 -15.57 20.23 -11.26
CA GLY A 169 -15.57 21.24 -10.20
C GLY A 169 -14.95 20.79 -8.88
N ARG A 170 -14.28 19.64 -8.87
CA ARG A 170 -13.66 19.06 -7.65
C ARG A 170 -12.41 18.25 -7.96
N ARG A 171 -11.46 18.27 -7.05
CA ARG A 171 -10.29 17.40 -7.05
C ARG A 171 -10.27 16.54 -5.79
N LEU A 172 -9.98 15.26 -5.96
CA LEU A 172 -9.83 14.29 -4.87
C LEU A 172 -8.32 14.03 -4.66
N ASN A 173 -7.85 14.22 -3.43
CA ASN A 173 -6.47 13.87 -3.09
C ASN A 173 -6.47 12.76 -2.04
N ALA A 174 -5.78 11.66 -2.33
CA ALA A 174 -5.64 10.54 -1.40
C ALA A 174 -4.77 10.95 -0.19
N LEU A 175 -5.23 10.61 1.00
CA LEU A 175 -4.54 10.87 2.26
C LEU A 175 -3.81 9.66 2.82
N GLY A 176 -4.11 8.46 2.29
CA GLY A 176 -3.72 7.21 2.93
C GLY A 176 -4.46 6.98 4.24
N GLY A 177 -4.17 5.89 4.93
CA GLY A 177 -4.74 5.57 6.23
C GLY A 177 -3.68 5.06 7.19
N ASN A 178 -3.95 5.16 8.49
CA ASN A 178 -3.08 4.63 9.52
C ASN A 178 -3.29 3.12 9.73
N ALA A 179 -4.37 2.57 9.17
CA ALA A 179 -4.62 1.13 9.18
C ALA A 179 -5.06 0.63 7.80
N TYR A 180 -4.73 -0.61 7.50
CA TYR A 180 -5.28 -1.34 6.37
C TYR A 180 -5.47 -2.81 6.69
N GLY A 181 -6.42 -3.43 5.99
CA GLY A 181 -6.58 -4.87 5.91
C GLY A 181 -6.88 -5.26 4.48
N HIS A 182 -6.32 -6.38 4.00
CA HIS A 182 -6.52 -6.86 2.64
C HIS A 182 -6.43 -8.38 2.59
N ALA A 183 -7.39 -8.99 1.93
CA ALA A 183 -7.48 -10.43 1.72
C ALA A 183 -7.70 -10.75 0.24
N VAL A 184 -7.06 -11.80 -0.25
CA VAL A 184 -7.17 -12.32 -1.62
C VAL A 184 -7.43 -13.81 -1.56
N ALA A 185 -8.39 -14.28 -2.36
CA ALA A 185 -8.55 -15.69 -2.68
C ALA A 185 -8.45 -15.83 -4.21
N GLU A 186 -7.55 -16.70 -4.67
CA GLU A 186 -7.23 -16.86 -6.09
C GLU A 186 -7.04 -18.31 -6.46
N VAL A 187 -7.55 -18.71 -7.62
CA VAL A 187 -7.32 -20.02 -8.22
C VAL A 187 -6.61 -19.80 -9.54
N SER A 188 -5.41 -20.35 -9.67
CA SER A 188 -4.60 -20.30 -10.88
C SER A 188 -4.58 -21.64 -11.59
N PHE A 189 -4.53 -21.62 -12.93
CA PHE A 189 -4.57 -22.80 -13.79
C PHE A 189 -3.79 -22.54 -15.10
N PRO A 190 -3.21 -23.56 -15.71
CA PRO A 190 -2.53 -23.41 -16.99
C PRO A 190 -3.57 -23.16 -18.11
N LEU A 191 -3.25 -22.23 -19.01
CA LEU A 191 -4.00 -21.99 -20.25
C LEU A 191 -3.29 -22.63 -21.45
N PHE A 192 -2.04 -22.22 -21.68
CA PHE A 192 -1.15 -22.74 -22.73
C PHE A 192 0.28 -22.79 -22.19
N ALA A 193 1.23 -23.31 -22.95
CA ALA A 193 2.60 -23.56 -22.51
C ALA A 193 3.30 -22.42 -21.74
N SER A 194 3.05 -21.16 -22.13
CA SER A 194 3.63 -19.97 -21.49
C SER A 194 2.60 -19.04 -20.84
N LEU A 195 1.32 -19.45 -20.81
CA LEU A 195 0.22 -18.66 -20.27
C LEU A 195 -0.43 -19.36 -19.08
N LEU A 196 -0.54 -18.62 -17.99
CA LEU A 196 -1.34 -19.02 -16.81
C LEU A 196 -2.55 -18.10 -16.70
N GLY A 197 -3.70 -18.67 -16.42
CA GLY A 197 -4.91 -17.93 -16.06
C GLY A 197 -5.13 -17.97 -14.56
N SER A 198 -5.83 -16.98 -14.03
CA SER A 198 -6.40 -17.06 -12.68
C SER A 198 -7.74 -16.37 -12.60
N VAL A 199 -8.54 -16.78 -11.62
CA VAL A 199 -9.74 -16.07 -11.16
C VAL A 199 -9.58 -15.75 -9.67
N PHE A 200 -10.03 -14.58 -9.28
CA PHE A 200 -9.80 -14.12 -7.91
C PHE A 200 -10.94 -13.26 -7.37
N VAL A 201 -10.99 -13.19 -6.05
CA VAL A 201 -11.75 -12.22 -5.28
C VAL A 201 -10.81 -11.55 -4.30
N GLU A 202 -10.89 -10.24 -4.20
CA GLU A 202 -10.16 -9.44 -3.21
C GLU A 202 -11.15 -8.64 -2.37
N ALA A 203 -10.83 -8.50 -1.07
CA ALA A 203 -11.52 -7.61 -0.17
C ALA A 203 -10.53 -6.87 0.72
N GLY A 204 -10.80 -5.61 1.00
CA GLY A 204 -9.89 -4.84 1.83
C GLY A 204 -10.40 -3.47 2.21
N THR A 205 -9.63 -2.81 3.03
CA THR A 205 -9.94 -1.49 3.57
C THR A 205 -8.67 -0.71 3.86
N VAL A 206 -8.78 0.62 3.84
CA VAL A 206 -7.77 1.57 4.32
C VAL A 206 -8.50 2.69 5.03
N GLY A 207 -8.05 3.09 6.21
CA GLY A 207 -8.68 4.16 6.97
C GLY A 207 -7.93 4.54 8.23
N LEU A 208 -8.63 5.18 9.14
CA LEU A 208 -8.15 5.67 10.43
C LEU A 208 -7.07 6.75 10.29
N LEU A 209 -7.51 8.00 10.17
CA LEU A 209 -6.63 9.17 10.26
C LEU A 209 -6.55 9.65 11.71
N ASP A 210 -5.42 10.26 12.07
CA ASP A 210 -5.29 10.96 13.36
C ASP A 210 -6.24 12.15 13.42
N ASP A 211 -6.89 12.35 14.55
CA ASP A 211 -7.84 13.47 14.75
C ASP A 211 -7.12 14.83 14.72
N GLU A 212 -5.89 14.90 15.20
CA GLU A 212 -5.03 16.08 15.08
C GLU A 212 -4.81 16.46 13.62
N PHE A 213 -4.50 15.48 12.77
CA PHE A 213 -4.31 15.71 11.34
C PHE A 213 -5.60 16.21 10.66
N LYS A 214 -6.76 15.69 11.05
CA LYS A 214 -8.06 16.16 10.52
C LYS A 214 -8.32 17.62 10.91
N ALA A 215 -7.98 17.99 12.14
CA ALA A 215 -8.13 19.37 12.63
C ALA A 215 -7.23 20.33 11.87
N ASP A 216 -5.98 19.97 11.58
CA ASP A 216 -5.04 20.76 10.80
C ASP A 216 -5.52 21.02 9.38
N ILE A 217 -6.13 20.01 8.74
CA ILE A 217 -6.69 20.14 7.40
C ILE A 217 -7.85 21.13 7.37
N VAL A 218 -8.76 21.03 8.32
CA VAL A 218 -9.92 21.92 8.43
C VAL A 218 -9.49 23.35 8.78
N GLY A 219 -8.46 23.50 9.62
CA GLY A 219 -7.94 24.80 10.05
C GLY A 219 -7.17 25.55 8.96
N ALA A 220 -6.46 24.84 8.09
CA ALA A 220 -5.57 25.43 7.09
C ALA A 220 -6.30 26.06 5.90
N ASN A 221 -7.53 25.69 5.63
CA ASN A 221 -8.26 26.08 4.42
C ASN A 221 -9.62 26.67 4.73
N GLY A 222 -9.69 27.92 5.10
CA GLY A 222 -10.96 28.67 5.18
C GLY A 222 -11.82 28.66 3.90
N SER A 223 -11.45 27.89 2.89
CA SER A 223 -12.06 27.78 1.57
C SER A 223 -12.54 26.37 1.19
N GLY A 224 -13.08 25.59 2.15
CA GLY A 224 -13.92 24.44 1.77
C GLY A 224 -13.24 23.12 1.47
N THR A 225 -12.02 22.87 1.95
CA THR A 225 -11.43 21.53 1.91
C THR A 225 -12.07 20.63 2.96
N GLN A 226 -12.65 19.53 2.56
CA GLN A 226 -13.31 18.60 3.44
C GLN A 226 -12.65 17.22 3.38
N VAL A 227 -12.41 16.58 4.53
CA VAL A 227 -12.02 15.17 4.58
C VAL A 227 -13.22 14.30 4.26
N VAL A 228 -13.05 13.40 3.31
CA VAL A 228 -14.08 12.46 2.91
C VAL A 228 -13.75 11.10 3.50
N ARG A 229 -14.52 10.69 4.47
CA ARG A 229 -14.51 9.37 5.10
C ARG A 229 -13.13 8.82 5.44
N ASP A 230 -12.91 8.53 6.68
CA ASP A 230 -11.72 7.85 7.20
C ASP A 230 -12.06 6.53 7.93
N ASP A 231 -13.31 6.07 7.80
CA ASP A 231 -13.78 4.81 8.30
C ASP A 231 -13.17 3.62 7.53
N LEU A 232 -13.15 2.47 8.17
CA LEU A 232 -12.66 1.23 7.58
C LEU A 232 -13.73 0.57 6.68
N ALA A 233 -14.26 1.32 5.70
CA ALA A 233 -15.24 0.78 4.77
C ALA A 233 -14.62 -0.34 3.91
N ILE A 234 -15.31 -1.48 3.84
CA ILE A 234 -14.84 -2.64 3.08
C ILE A 234 -15.14 -2.45 1.59
N ARG A 235 -14.10 -2.57 0.77
CA ARG A 235 -14.18 -2.65 -0.69
C ARG A 235 -13.94 -4.08 -1.10
N SER A 236 -14.56 -4.50 -2.18
CA SER A 236 -14.33 -5.82 -2.75
C SER A 236 -14.42 -5.82 -4.26
N VAL A 237 -13.68 -6.73 -4.88
CA VAL A 237 -13.58 -6.87 -6.32
C VAL A 237 -13.45 -8.35 -6.69
N PHE A 238 -13.98 -8.73 -7.84
CA PHE A 238 -13.66 -9.99 -8.47
C PHE A 238 -13.02 -9.74 -9.84
N GLY A 239 -12.26 -10.71 -10.32
CA GLY A 239 -11.59 -10.56 -11.60
C GLY A 239 -10.95 -11.85 -12.10
N ALA A 240 -10.32 -11.70 -13.25
CA ALA A 240 -9.49 -12.71 -13.86
C ALA A 240 -8.15 -12.09 -14.28
N SER A 241 -7.08 -12.88 -14.20
CA SER A 241 -5.75 -12.46 -14.66
C SER A 241 -5.21 -13.43 -15.69
N ILE A 242 -4.41 -12.91 -16.60
CA ILE A 242 -3.60 -13.68 -17.54
C ILE A 242 -2.14 -13.33 -17.27
N PHE A 243 -1.35 -14.35 -16.99
CA PHE A 243 0.10 -14.22 -16.80
C PHE A 243 0.79 -14.80 -18.02
N TRP A 244 1.63 -14.02 -18.64
CA TRP A 244 2.42 -14.41 -19.77
C TRP A 244 3.91 -14.35 -19.45
N GLU A 245 4.58 -15.50 -19.53
CA GLU A 245 6.05 -15.56 -19.51
C GLU A 245 6.58 -15.18 -20.90
N SER A 246 6.67 -13.88 -21.15
CA SER A 246 7.16 -13.37 -22.42
C SER A 246 8.69 -13.43 -22.48
N PRO A 247 9.29 -13.42 -23.69
CA PRO A 247 10.74 -13.32 -23.85
C PRO A 247 11.35 -12.05 -23.24
N PHE A 248 10.53 -11.03 -22.97
CA PHE A 248 10.94 -9.74 -22.38
C PHE A 248 10.69 -9.67 -20.87
N GLY A 249 10.22 -10.75 -20.26
CA GLY A 249 9.88 -10.85 -18.86
C GLY A 249 8.40 -11.16 -18.61
N PRO A 250 8.03 -11.40 -17.34
CA PRO A 250 6.66 -11.75 -16.98
C PRO A 250 5.74 -10.52 -17.11
N ILE A 251 4.61 -10.75 -17.76
CA ILE A 251 3.58 -9.75 -18.02
C ILE A 251 2.27 -10.27 -17.41
N ARG A 252 1.53 -9.39 -16.72
CA ARG A 252 0.23 -9.71 -16.17
C ARG A 252 -0.83 -8.72 -16.68
N PHE A 253 -1.93 -9.26 -17.12
CA PHE A 253 -3.14 -8.53 -17.48
C PHE A 253 -4.23 -8.86 -16.47
N ASP A 254 -4.78 -7.86 -15.80
CA ASP A 254 -5.85 -8.01 -14.83
C ASP A 254 -7.14 -7.39 -15.38
N PHE A 255 -8.22 -8.16 -15.38
CA PHE A 255 -9.58 -7.72 -15.72
C PHE A 255 -10.42 -7.80 -14.47
N THR A 256 -11.01 -6.69 -14.05
CA THR A 256 -11.62 -6.58 -12.74
C THR A 256 -12.96 -5.86 -12.78
N LYS A 257 -13.84 -6.23 -11.85
CA LYS A 257 -15.10 -5.55 -11.61
C LYS A 257 -15.32 -5.38 -10.11
N PRO A 258 -15.49 -4.14 -9.61
CA PRO A 258 -15.83 -3.89 -8.22
C PRO A 258 -17.18 -4.50 -7.85
N ILE A 259 -17.25 -5.18 -6.70
CA ILE A 259 -18.48 -5.66 -6.05
C ILE A 259 -18.96 -4.60 -5.07
N SER A 260 -18.03 -4.06 -4.25
CA SER A 260 -18.29 -3.01 -3.27
C SER A 260 -17.24 -1.92 -3.40
N LYS A 261 -17.68 -0.68 -3.44
CA LYS A 261 -16.84 0.53 -3.48
C LYS A 261 -17.57 1.70 -2.86
N GLN A 262 -16.85 2.77 -2.55
CA GLN A 262 -17.40 4.06 -2.15
C GLN A 262 -17.49 5.00 -3.36
N ASP A 263 -18.33 6.04 -3.29
CA ASP A 263 -18.59 6.97 -4.40
C ASP A 263 -17.36 7.78 -4.83
N PHE A 264 -16.39 7.91 -3.94
CA PHE A 264 -15.14 8.63 -4.17
C PHE A 264 -13.96 7.71 -4.47
N ASP A 265 -14.16 6.37 -4.54
CA ASP A 265 -13.10 5.43 -4.91
C ASP A 265 -12.83 5.51 -6.42
N GLU A 266 -11.57 5.47 -6.80
CA GLU A 266 -11.12 5.48 -8.18
C GLU A 266 -10.90 4.05 -8.65
N THR A 267 -11.74 3.59 -9.58
CA THR A 267 -11.74 2.22 -10.07
C THR A 267 -11.08 2.11 -11.43
N LYS A 268 -10.43 0.97 -11.67
CA LYS A 268 -9.76 0.64 -12.93
C LYS A 268 -10.07 -0.80 -13.32
N SER A 269 -10.87 -0.98 -14.38
CA SER A 269 -11.34 -2.30 -14.81
C SER A 269 -10.28 -3.15 -15.53
N PHE A 270 -9.26 -2.50 -16.09
CA PHE A 270 -8.14 -3.15 -16.76
C PHE A 270 -6.80 -2.62 -16.24
N GLN A 271 -5.89 -3.52 -15.92
CA GLN A 271 -4.55 -3.17 -15.47
C GLN A 271 -3.52 -4.04 -16.22
N PHE A 272 -2.42 -3.39 -16.58
CA PHE A 272 -1.25 -4.03 -17.17
C PHE A 272 -0.08 -3.87 -16.21
N ASN A 273 0.57 -4.97 -15.89
CA ASN A 273 1.71 -4.99 -14.98
C ASN A 273 2.87 -5.78 -15.62
N THR A 274 4.05 -5.18 -15.62
CA THR A 274 5.32 -5.86 -15.93
C THR A 274 6.01 -6.14 -14.60
N SER A 275 5.55 -7.13 -13.88
CA SER A 275 6.09 -7.44 -12.56
C SER A 275 6.51 -8.88 -12.50
N THR A 276 7.70 -9.09 -11.98
CA THR A 276 8.13 -10.40 -11.51
C THR A 276 7.07 -11.00 -10.58
N ARG A 277 6.88 -12.27 -10.73
CA ARG A 277 5.93 -13.15 -10.05
C ARG A 277 5.69 -12.83 -8.57
N PHE A 278 4.40 -12.91 -8.20
CA PHE A 278 3.73 -13.32 -6.95
C PHE A 278 4.30 -12.86 -5.61
#